data_a0f7a42be8cbcafed75f3b1398972fd0
#
_entry.id   a0f7a42be8cbcafed75f3b1398972fd0
#
_cell.length_a   1.000
_cell.length_b   1.000
_cell.length_c   1.000
_cell.angle_alpha   90.00
_cell.angle_beta   90.00
_cell.angle_gamma   90.00
#
_symmetry.space_group_name_H-M   'P 1'
#
loop_
_entity.id
_entity.type
_entity.pdbx_description
1 polymer ?
#
loop_
_entity_poly.entity_id
_entity_poly.type
_entity_poly.pdbx_seq_one_letter_code
_entity_poly.pdbx_strand_id
1 'polypeptide(L)' 'MKLVGMIPARYESSRFPGKPLAEISGKSLIERVWNQSVQAIDKENLYVLTDDERIKDHCIDKKMQCLLTSTECL' A
#
# COMPACT_ATOMS: atom_id res chain seq x y z
N MET A 1 -11.49 -18.32 11.31
CA MET A 1 -10.17 -18.19 10.68
C MET A 1 -9.91 -16.74 10.30
N LYS A 2 -8.77 -16.21 10.67
CA LYS A 2 -8.43 -14.82 10.34
C LYS A 2 -7.65 -14.76 9.04
N LEU A 3 -8.07 -13.89 8.15
CA LEU A 3 -7.35 -13.62 6.92
C LEU A 3 -6.51 -12.39 7.10
N VAL A 4 -5.26 -12.46 6.69
CA VAL A 4 -4.37 -11.31 6.65
C VAL A 4 -4.09 -11.01 5.20
N GLY A 5 -4.36 -9.78 4.80
CA GLY A 5 -4.12 -9.34 3.44
C GLY A 5 -2.90 -8.44 3.37
N MET A 6 -2.15 -8.56 2.28
CA MET A 6 -0.98 -7.74 2.05
C MET A 6 -1.04 -7.15 0.65
N ILE A 7 -0.83 -5.84 0.58
CA ILE A 7 -0.84 -5.12 -0.68
C ILE A 7 0.59 -4.68 -0.98
N PRO A 8 1.29 -5.33 -1.90
CA PRO A 8 2.63 -4.89 -2.25
C PRO A 8 2.58 -3.58 -3.03
N ALA A 9 3.39 -2.63 -2.62
CA ALA A 9 3.42 -1.32 -3.25
C ALA A 9 4.86 -0.83 -3.32
N ARG A 10 5.46 -0.94 -4.48
CA ARG A 10 6.83 -0.51 -4.70
C ARG A 10 6.82 0.79 -5.50
N TYR A 11 7.63 1.75 -5.07
CA TYR A 11 7.71 3.03 -5.76
C TYR A 11 8.24 2.87 -7.18
N GLU A 12 9.30 2.09 -7.32
CA GLU A 12 9.89 1.83 -8.63
C GLU A 12 9.42 0.47 -9.14
N SER A 13 8.19 0.41 -9.60
CA SER A 13 7.67 -0.82 -10.18
C SER A 13 7.61 -0.66 -11.69
N SER A 14 8.52 -1.32 -12.36
CA SER A 14 8.63 -1.36 -13.82
C SER A 14 8.72 0.03 -14.47
N ARG A 15 7.78 0.42 -15.31
CA ARG A 15 7.92 1.59 -16.19
C ARG A 15 7.39 2.90 -15.60
N PHE A 16 6.73 2.84 -14.47
CA PHE A 16 6.06 4.02 -13.94
C PHE A 16 6.42 4.19 -12.48
N PRO A 17 7.54 4.87 -12.19
CA PRO A 17 7.92 5.13 -10.80
C PRO A 17 6.83 5.93 -10.09
N GLY A 18 6.55 5.56 -8.85
CA GLY A 18 5.55 6.26 -8.08
C GLY A 18 4.12 5.90 -8.43
N LYS A 19 3.91 4.85 -9.21
CA LYS A 19 2.58 4.44 -9.62
C LYS A 19 1.60 4.27 -8.46
N PRO A 20 1.98 3.68 -7.31
CA PRO A 20 1.04 3.56 -6.21
C PRO A 20 0.55 4.89 -5.67
N LEU A 21 1.30 5.96 -5.89
CA LEU A 21 0.93 7.29 -5.43
C LEU A 21 0.23 8.10 -6.52
N ALA A 22 0.12 7.57 -7.74
CA ALA A 22 -0.56 8.27 -8.82
C ALA A 22 -2.03 8.44 -8.50
N GLU A 23 -2.55 9.64 -8.65
CA GLU A 23 -3.94 9.94 -8.32
C GLU A 23 -4.81 9.88 -9.56
N ILE A 24 -5.95 9.24 -9.40
CA ILE A 24 -6.98 9.18 -10.43
C ILE A 24 -8.29 9.54 -9.75
N SER A 25 -8.91 10.61 -10.22
CA SER A 25 -10.17 11.09 -9.63
C SER A 25 -10.05 11.41 -8.14
N GLY A 26 -8.91 11.98 -7.75
CA GLY A 26 -8.70 12.44 -6.38
C GLY A 26 -8.20 11.40 -5.40
N LYS A 27 -7.97 10.18 -5.85
CA LYS A 27 -7.46 9.13 -4.99
C LYS A 27 -6.26 8.45 -5.62
N SER A 28 -5.27 8.14 -4.80
CA SER A 28 -4.11 7.41 -5.29
C SER A 28 -4.48 5.97 -5.63
N LEU A 29 -3.68 5.36 -6.47
CA LEU A 29 -3.90 3.98 -6.87
C LEU A 29 -3.91 3.04 -5.67
N ILE A 30 -2.96 3.22 -4.75
CA ILE A 30 -2.88 2.37 -3.57
C ILE A 30 -4.10 2.57 -2.66
N GLU A 31 -4.61 3.78 -2.59
CA GLU A 31 -5.80 4.05 -1.80
C GLU A 31 -7.01 3.34 -2.37
N ARG A 32 -7.11 3.29 -3.69
CA ARG A 32 -8.20 2.57 -4.34
C ARG A 32 -8.13 1.08 -4.08
N VAL A 33 -6.91 0.51 -4.15
CA VAL A 33 -6.73 -0.91 -3.86
C VAL A 33 -7.06 -1.19 -2.41
N TRP A 34 -6.63 -0.32 -1.50
CA TRP A 34 -6.94 -0.47 -0.09
C TRP A 34 -8.44 -0.49 0.15
N ASN A 35 -9.14 0.50 -0.39
CA ASN A 35 -10.59 0.61 -0.18
C ASN A 35 -11.33 -0.61 -0.71
N GLN A 36 -10.86 -1.17 -1.80
CA GLN A 36 -11.46 -2.36 -2.35
C GLN A 36 -11.16 -3.58 -1.49
N SER A 37 -9.96 -3.66 -0.96
CA SER A 37 -9.54 -4.81 -0.17
C SER A 37 -10.23 -4.87 1.18
N VAL A 38 -10.54 -3.71 1.80
CA VAL A 38 -11.20 -3.71 3.10
C VAL A 38 -12.63 -4.21 3.04
N GLN A 39 -13.16 -4.40 1.85
CA GLN A 39 -14.48 -5.02 1.70
C GLN A 39 -14.43 -6.53 1.94
N ALA A 40 -13.27 -7.13 1.76
CA ALA A 40 -13.10 -8.56 1.93
C ALA A 40 -12.30 -8.91 3.18
N ILE A 41 -11.44 -8.00 3.62
CA ILE A 41 -10.53 -8.24 4.75
C ILE A 41 -10.64 -7.06 5.69
N ASP A 42 -10.78 -7.33 6.99
CA ASP A 42 -10.81 -6.25 7.97
C ASP A 42 -9.56 -5.38 7.87
N LYS A 43 -9.75 -4.07 7.96
CA LYS A 43 -8.62 -3.15 7.84
C LYS A 43 -7.54 -3.40 8.89
N GLU A 44 -7.91 -4.00 10.01
CA GLU A 44 -6.95 -4.34 11.05
C GLU A 44 -6.04 -5.49 10.64
N ASN A 45 -6.45 -6.26 9.64
CA ASN A 45 -5.69 -7.38 9.13
C ASN A 45 -5.14 -7.12 7.73
N LEU A 46 -5.23 -5.89 7.26
CA LEU A 46 -4.78 -5.52 5.93
C LEU A 46 -3.56 -4.61 6.04
N TYR A 47 -2.50 -4.96 5.34
CA TYR A 47 -1.25 -4.23 5.39
C TYR A 47 -0.75 -3.88 4.00
N VAL A 48 -0.19 -2.68 3.87
CA VAL A 48 0.53 -2.29 2.67
C VAL A 48 2.00 -2.60 2.92
N LEU A 49 2.62 -3.34 2.01
CA LEU A 49 4.05 -3.63 2.09
C LEU A 49 4.78 -2.77 1.09
N THR A 50 5.70 -1.97 1.55
CA THR A 50 6.47 -1.10 0.67
C THR A 50 7.91 -1.03 1.14
N ASP A 51 8.80 -0.71 0.20
CA ASP A 51 10.21 -0.48 0.50
C ASP A 51 10.55 1.01 0.41
N ASP A 52 9.55 1.87 0.27
CA ASP A 52 9.76 3.30 0.06
C ASP A 52 9.03 4.13 1.11
N GLU A 53 9.75 5.05 1.74
CA GLU A 53 9.17 5.86 2.80
C GLU A 53 8.09 6.82 2.31
N ARG A 54 8.15 7.21 1.03
CA ARG A 54 7.13 8.09 0.47
C ARG A 54 5.78 7.41 0.44
N ILE A 55 5.77 6.13 0.12
CA ILE A 55 4.53 5.34 0.14
C ILE A 55 4.09 5.12 1.57
N LYS A 56 5.02 4.84 2.47
CA LYS A 56 4.69 4.66 3.87
C LYS A 56 4.06 5.91 4.46
N ASP A 57 4.65 7.08 4.18
CA ASP A 57 4.10 8.34 4.68
C ASP A 57 2.72 8.59 4.14
N HIS A 58 2.48 8.27 2.87
CA HIS A 58 1.17 8.40 2.27
C HIS A 58 0.15 7.49 2.96
N CYS A 59 0.56 6.27 3.28
CA CYS A 59 -0.32 5.33 3.98
C CYS A 59 -0.66 5.84 5.37
N ILE A 60 0.31 6.38 6.08
CA ILE A 60 0.07 6.92 7.42
C ILE A 60 -0.90 8.10 7.33
N ASP A 61 -0.72 8.96 6.34
CA ASP A 61 -1.59 10.11 6.14
C ASP A 61 -3.04 9.68 5.85
N LYS A 62 -3.21 8.59 5.15
CA LYS A 62 -4.53 8.07 4.81
C LYS A 62 -5.04 7.02 5.80
N LYS A 63 -4.32 6.82 6.90
CA LYS A 63 -4.71 5.88 7.96
C LYS A 63 -4.79 4.45 7.48
N MET A 64 -3.89 4.09 6.58
CA MET A 64 -3.74 2.72 6.10
C MET A 64 -2.57 2.08 6.81
N GLN A 65 -2.74 0.83 7.25
CA GLN A 65 -1.64 0.11 7.86
C GLN A 65 -0.55 -0.18 6.85
N CYS A 66 0.68 0.07 7.22
CA CYS A 66 1.79 -0.09 6.30
C CYS A 66 2.99 -0.68 7.03
N LEU A 67 3.66 -1.59 6.36
CA LEU A 67 4.91 -2.16 6.83
C LEU A 67 6.00 -1.79 5.84
N LEU A 68 7.07 -1.20 6.37
CA LEU A 68 8.22 -0.86 5.55
C LEU A 68 9.15 -2.07 5.50
N THR A 69 9.37 -2.58 4.29
CA THR A 69 10.27 -3.71 4.10
C THR A 69 11.60 -3.20 3.61
N SER A 70 12.66 -3.93 3.92
CA SER A 70 13.99 -3.59 3.46
C SER A 70 14.42 -4.54 2.37
N THR A 71 14.92 -3.97 1.27
CA THR A 71 15.45 -4.80 0.20
C THR A 71 16.77 -5.46 0.59
N GLU A 72 17.39 -4.99 1.65
CA GLU A 72 18.64 -5.55 2.12
C GLU A 72 18.47 -6.88 2.85
N CYS A 73 17.25 -7.24 3.15
CA CYS A 73 16.98 -8.47 3.87
C CYS A 73 16.89 -9.70 2.97
N LEU A 74 17.28 -9.55 1.75
CA LEU A 74 17.25 -10.66 0.80
C LEU A 74 18.48 -11.57 0.92
#